data_f1b6d6ccfeca0c3488970fc937eeaa82
#
_entry.id   f1b6d6ccfeca0c3488970fc937eeaa82
#
_cell.length_a   1.000
_cell.length_b   1.000
_cell.length_c   1.000
_cell.angle_alpha   90.00
_cell.angle_beta   90.00
_cell.angle_gamma   90.00
#
_symmetry.space_group_name_H-M   'P 1'
#
loop_
_entity.id
_entity.type
_entity.pdbx_description
1 polymer ?
#
loop_
_entity_poly.entity_id
_entity_poly.type
_entity_poly.pdbx_seq_one_letter_code
_entity_poly.pdbx_strand_id
1 'polypeptide(L)'
;WELELTKIGKEDKLLTSHLMPRDNISGLYTHQDHVISVPFRLDILATTTHNKITAVRVNDGQGNPLPSWGLQFHPEAAKNRIKRAYEWGHISEDEFKSFKGEHDGAEILSSFANLVLKYHCRDEL
;
A
#
# COMPACT_ATOMS: atom_id res chain seq x y z
N TRP A 1 7.91 1.13 8.22
CA TRP A 1 8.25 2.33 7.45
C TRP A 1 7.03 3.23 7.30
N GLU A 2 7.27 4.53 7.47
CA GLU A 2 6.25 5.55 7.23
C GLU A 2 6.24 5.92 5.75
N LEU A 3 5.04 5.89 5.16
CA LEU A 3 4.79 6.33 3.79
C LEU A 3 4.01 7.64 3.85
N GLU A 4 4.50 8.67 3.19
CA GLU A 4 3.80 9.94 3.09
C GLU A 4 2.80 9.89 1.94
N LEU A 5 1.54 10.20 2.22
CA LEU A 5 0.50 10.23 1.19
C LEU A 5 0.62 11.50 0.36
N THR A 6 0.53 11.35 -0.97
CA THR A 6 0.40 12.50 -1.87
C THR A 6 -0.99 13.12 -1.74
N LYS A 7 -1.20 14.28 -2.36
CA LYS A 7 -2.53 14.90 -2.39
C LYS A 7 -3.59 13.93 -2.93
N ILE A 8 -3.28 13.22 -4.02
CA ILE A 8 -4.18 12.22 -4.61
C ILE A 8 -4.33 11.04 -3.66
N GLY A 9 -3.24 10.63 -2.99
CA GLY A 9 -3.26 9.52 -2.04
C GLY A 9 -4.17 9.76 -0.84
N LYS A 10 -4.26 11.00 -0.37
CA LYS A 10 -5.14 11.38 0.74
C LYS A 10 -6.62 11.25 0.39
N GLU A 11 -6.96 11.25 -0.89
CA GLU A 11 -8.32 11.09 -1.39
C GLU A 11 -8.62 9.64 -1.82
N ASP A 12 -7.62 8.77 -1.82
CA ASP A 12 -7.75 7.40 -2.28
C ASP A 12 -8.45 6.53 -1.24
N LYS A 13 -9.50 5.84 -1.67
CA LYS A 13 -10.34 5.02 -0.79
C LYS A 13 -9.68 3.75 -0.30
N LEU A 14 -8.72 3.19 -1.06
CA LEU A 14 -7.98 2.01 -0.62
C LEU A 14 -7.09 2.33 0.58
N LEU A 15 -6.35 3.44 0.50
CA LEU A 15 -5.35 3.78 1.50
C LEU A 15 -5.92 4.50 2.72
N THR A 16 -7.06 5.18 2.61
CA THR A 16 -7.53 6.09 3.64
C THR A 16 -8.92 5.80 4.21
N SER A 17 -9.67 4.83 3.69
CA SER A 17 -11.05 4.61 4.11
C SER A 17 -11.19 4.14 5.57
N HIS A 18 -10.14 3.58 6.15
CA HIS A 18 -10.10 3.11 7.54
C HIS A 18 -9.46 4.14 8.49
N LEU A 19 -8.89 5.20 7.94
CA LEU A 19 -8.12 6.17 8.71
C LEU A 19 -8.96 7.42 8.98
N MET A 20 -8.71 8.03 10.14
CA MET A 20 -9.03 9.45 10.30
C MET A 20 -8.08 10.25 9.39
N PRO A 21 -8.47 11.48 8.98
CA PRO A 21 -7.60 12.28 8.11
C PRO A 21 -6.19 12.39 8.67
N ARG A 22 -5.21 11.84 7.97
CA ARG A 22 -3.79 11.94 8.31
C ARG A 22 -2.94 11.85 7.06
N ASP A 23 -1.71 12.31 7.17
CA ASP A 23 -0.81 12.47 6.02
C ASP A 23 0.02 11.23 5.71
N ASN A 24 0.11 10.29 6.68
CA ASN A 24 1.01 9.14 6.57
C ASN A 24 0.30 7.84 6.85
N ILE A 25 0.77 6.77 6.21
CA ILE A 25 0.41 5.39 6.54
C ILE A 25 1.68 4.62 6.88
N SER A 26 1.54 3.51 7.58
CA SER A 26 2.64 2.63 7.91
C SER A 26 2.60 1.37 7.05
N GLY A 27 3.74 0.99 6.48
CA GLY A 27 3.86 -0.19 5.63
C GLY A 27 5.15 -0.95 5.88
N LEU A 28 5.15 -2.24 5.54
CA LEU A 28 6.33 -3.07 5.62
C LEU A 28 7.06 -3.11 4.28
N TYR A 29 8.35 -2.86 4.30
CA TYR A 29 9.23 -2.86 3.13
C TYR A 29 10.29 -3.94 3.25
N THR A 30 10.39 -4.82 2.26
CA THR A 30 11.40 -5.88 2.21
C THR A 30 11.90 -6.11 0.79
N HIS A 31 12.15 -5.03 0.01
CA HIS A 31 12.59 -5.16 -1.37
C HIS A 31 13.91 -4.41 -1.61
N GLN A 32 14.65 -4.83 -2.64
CA GLN A 32 15.87 -4.17 -3.09
C GLN A 32 15.64 -3.27 -4.29
N ASP A 33 14.72 -3.66 -5.17
CA ASP A 33 14.37 -2.89 -6.36
C ASP A 33 13.18 -1.99 -6.10
N HIS A 34 13.10 -0.87 -6.83
CA HIS A 34 11.97 0.05 -6.72
C HIS A 34 11.63 0.67 -8.06
N VAL A 35 10.39 1.12 -8.19
CA VAL A 35 9.89 1.80 -9.38
C VAL A 35 10.48 3.21 -9.43
N ILE A 36 11.05 3.59 -10.57
CA ILE A 36 11.68 4.90 -10.77
C ILE A 36 10.82 5.88 -11.56
N SER A 37 9.85 5.39 -12.33
CA SER A 37 8.93 6.23 -13.09
C SER A 37 7.65 5.49 -13.40
N VAL A 38 6.57 6.23 -13.68
CA VAL A 38 5.28 5.67 -14.05
C VAL A 38 4.74 6.36 -15.30
N PRO A 39 3.95 5.65 -16.15
CA PRO A 39 3.26 6.30 -17.27
C PRO A 39 2.16 7.25 -16.76
N PHE A 40 1.65 8.10 -17.66
CA PHE A 40 0.69 9.15 -17.27
C PHE A 40 -0.64 8.62 -16.74
N ARG A 41 -0.98 7.35 -17.00
CA ARG A 41 -2.20 6.71 -16.48
C ARG A 41 -2.08 6.14 -15.08
N LEU A 42 -0.96 6.35 -14.42
CA LEU A 42 -0.76 5.95 -13.04
C LEU A 42 -0.58 7.18 -12.15
N ASP A 43 -1.41 7.30 -11.15
CA ASP A 43 -1.30 8.33 -10.13
C ASP A 43 -0.43 7.81 -8.98
N ILE A 44 0.53 8.62 -8.53
CA ILE A 44 1.36 8.28 -7.37
C ILE A 44 0.59 8.65 -6.11
N LEU A 45 0.34 7.67 -5.25
CA LEU A 45 -0.46 7.83 -4.04
C LEU A 45 0.38 8.03 -2.78
N ALA A 46 1.57 7.44 -2.73
CA ALA A 46 2.42 7.50 -1.55
C ALA A 46 3.90 7.50 -1.92
N THR A 47 4.71 8.12 -1.06
CA THR A 47 6.16 8.22 -1.20
C THR A 47 6.86 7.88 0.10
N THR A 48 8.16 7.55 0.03
CA THR A 48 9.06 7.49 1.18
C THR A 48 10.27 8.37 0.93
N THR A 49 11.11 8.57 1.93
CA THR A 49 12.36 9.32 1.78
C THR A 49 13.33 8.67 0.78
N HIS A 50 13.25 7.36 0.63
CA HIS A 50 14.15 6.58 -0.24
C HIS A 50 13.53 6.20 -1.57
N ASN A 51 12.20 6.25 -1.67
CA ASN A 51 11.48 5.81 -2.86
C ASN A 51 10.27 6.72 -3.10
N LYS A 52 10.26 7.40 -4.24
CA LYS A 52 9.20 8.35 -4.59
C LYS A 52 7.91 7.69 -5.08
N ILE A 53 7.95 6.39 -5.40
CA ILE A 53 6.81 5.67 -5.97
C ILE A 53 6.60 4.39 -5.16
N THR A 54 5.72 4.45 -4.17
CA THR A 54 5.47 3.33 -3.27
C THR A 54 4.05 2.78 -3.35
N ALA A 55 3.13 3.57 -3.87
CA ALA A 55 1.75 3.16 -4.15
C ALA A 55 1.25 3.95 -5.34
N VAL A 56 0.55 3.27 -6.24
CA VAL A 56 -0.02 3.87 -7.44
C VAL A 56 -1.45 3.40 -7.65
N ARG A 57 -2.21 4.16 -8.43
CA ARG A 57 -3.56 3.81 -8.87
C ARG A 57 -3.68 4.12 -10.35
N VAL A 58 -4.32 3.22 -11.08
CA VAL A 58 -4.59 3.42 -12.51
C VAL A 58 -5.73 4.44 -12.67
N ASN A 59 -5.59 5.33 -13.65
CA ASN A 59 -6.66 6.23 -14.06
C ASN A 59 -7.05 5.96 -15.52
N ASP A 60 -8.15 6.56 -15.98
CA ASP A 60 -8.70 6.34 -17.33
C ASP A 60 -8.03 7.21 -18.42
N GLY A 61 -6.98 7.95 -18.06
CA GLY A 61 -6.31 8.90 -18.94
C GLY A 61 -6.95 10.29 -18.94
N GLN A 62 -8.08 10.46 -18.27
CA GLN A 62 -8.79 11.73 -18.08
C GLN A 62 -8.82 12.18 -16.62
N GLY A 63 -8.06 11.49 -15.77
CA GLY A 63 -7.97 11.79 -14.34
C GLY A 63 -8.96 11.06 -13.46
N ASN A 64 -9.87 10.25 -14.02
CA ASN A 64 -10.82 9.49 -13.21
C ASN A 64 -10.16 8.20 -12.70
N PRO A 65 -10.27 7.89 -11.39
CA PRO A 65 -9.66 6.70 -10.82
C PRO A 65 -10.34 5.42 -11.28
N LEU A 66 -9.53 4.41 -11.60
CA LEU A 66 -9.98 3.05 -11.88
C LEU A 66 -9.70 2.14 -10.68
N PRO A 67 -10.45 1.04 -10.51
CA PRO A 67 -10.28 0.14 -9.35
C PRO A 67 -9.08 -0.81 -9.53
N SER A 68 -7.89 -0.24 -9.72
CA SER A 68 -6.65 -1.01 -9.89
C SER A 68 -5.49 -0.26 -9.24
N TRP A 69 -4.80 -0.93 -8.31
CA TRP A 69 -3.72 -0.36 -7.52
C TRP A 69 -2.47 -1.21 -7.60
N GLY A 70 -1.31 -0.57 -7.42
CA GLY A 70 -0.04 -1.24 -7.22
C GLY A 70 0.60 -0.75 -5.93
N LEU A 71 1.09 -1.67 -5.11
CA LEU A 71 1.75 -1.37 -3.84
C LEU A 71 3.14 -1.97 -3.83
N GLN A 72 4.14 -1.19 -3.44
CA GLN A 72 5.50 -1.68 -3.28
C GLN A 72 5.71 -2.35 -1.92
N PHE A 73 4.99 -1.91 -0.91
CA PHE A 73 5.03 -2.50 0.43
C PHE A 73 4.12 -3.74 0.51
N HIS A 74 4.25 -4.49 1.60
CA HIS A 74 3.54 -5.76 1.80
C HIS A 74 2.39 -5.61 2.81
N PRO A 75 1.16 -5.28 2.37
CA PRO A 75 0.03 -5.18 3.28
C PRO A 75 -0.35 -6.52 3.91
N GLU A 76 -0.04 -7.62 3.23
CA GLU A 76 -0.34 -8.99 3.69
C GLU A 76 0.61 -9.49 4.79
N ALA A 77 1.70 -8.78 5.07
CA ALA A 77 2.72 -9.25 5.98
C ALA A 77 2.28 -9.15 7.45
N ALA A 78 2.05 -10.29 8.06
CA ALA A 78 1.74 -10.41 9.49
C ALA A 78 2.99 -10.81 10.28
N LYS A 79 2.96 -10.55 11.60
CA LYS A 79 4.08 -10.83 12.49
C LYS A 79 4.61 -12.26 12.38
N ASN A 80 3.74 -13.24 12.28
CA ASN A 80 4.12 -14.65 12.15
C ASN A 80 4.84 -14.92 10.81
N ARG A 81 4.48 -14.26 9.73
CA ARG A 81 5.17 -14.37 8.43
C ARG A 81 6.56 -13.77 8.48
N ILE A 82 6.72 -12.64 9.15
CA ILE A 82 8.02 -11.98 9.33
C ILE A 82 8.94 -12.87 10.16
N LYS A 83 8.44 -13.45 11.23
CA LYS A 83 9.20 -14.41 12.05
C LYS A 83 9.65 -15.61 11.24
N ARG A 84 8.76 -16.18 10.41
CA ARG A 84 9.07 -17.31 9.55
C ARG A 84 10.14 -16.94 8.50
N ALA A 85 10.02 -15.76 7.90
CA ALA A 85 11.03 -15.29 6.94
C ALA A 85 12.40 -15.14 7.58
N TYR A 86 12.48 -14.68 8.82
CA TYR A 86 13.71 -14.62 9.58
C TYR A 86 14.27 -16.02 9.88
N GLU A 87 13.43 -16.92 10.37
CA GLU A 87 13.82 -18.31 10.67
C GLU A 87 14.34 -19.04 9.44
N TRP A 88 13.81 -18.74 8.25
CA TRP A 88 14.24 -19.33 6.98
C TRP A 88 15.42 -18.61 6.32
N GLY A 89 15.94 -17.53 6.94
CA GLY A 89 17.06 -16.77 6.43
C GLY A 89 16.77 -15.83 5.26
N HIS A 90 15.50 -15.53 5.03
CA HIS A 90 15.08 -14.63 3.94
C HIS A 90 15.25 -13.16 4.28
N ILE A 91 15.28 -12.82 5.57
CA ILE A 91 15.54 -11.48 6.07
C ILE A 91 16.62 -11.54 7.16
N SER A 92 17.32 -10.42 7.35
CA SER A 92 18.36 -10.31 8.37
C SER A 92 17.78 -10.13 9.77
N GLU A 93 18.63 -10.34 10.79
CA GLU A 93 18.26 -10.09 12.17
C GLU A 93 17.88 -8.62 12.39
N ASP A 94 18.60 -7.70 11.76
CA ASP A 94 18.31 -6.26 11.87
C ASP A 94 16.96 -5.91 11.25
N GLU A 95 16.64 -6.49 10.10
CA GLU A 95 15.33 -6.33 9.47
C GLU A 95 14.21 -6.89 10.36
N PHE A 96 14.42 -8.07 10.95
CA PHE A 96 13.47 -8.69 11.86
C PHE A 96 13.23 -7.81 13.10
N LYS A 97 14.30 -7.29 13.70
CA LYS A 97 14.23 -6.43 14.88
C LYS A 97 13.58 -5.08 14.59
N SER A 98 13.69 -4.59 13.35
CA SER A 98 13.06 -3.33 12.94
C SER A 98 11.54 -3.43 12.81
N PHE A 99 11.00 -4.63 12.71
CA PHE A 99 9.58 -4.87 12.58
C PHE A 99 8.89 -4.75 13.94
N LYS A 100 8.03 -3.76 14.08
CA LYS A 100 7.35 -3.45 15.35
C LYS A 100 5.99 -4.13 15.50
N GLY A 101 5.60 -4.99 14.57
CA GLY A 101 4.38 -5.78 14.63
C GLY A 101 3.10 -5.05 14.25
N GLU A 102 3.17 -3.74 14.02
CA GLU A 102 2.00 -2.93 13.66
C GLU A 102 2.26 -2.12 12.41
N HIS A 103 1.36 -2.25 11.44
CA HIS A 103 1.31 -1.42 10.24
C HIS A 103 -0.13 -1.41 9.71
N ASP A 104 -0.40 -0.56 8.73
CA ASP A 104 -1.76 -0.37 8.21
C ASP A 104 -2.20 -1.43 7.18
N GLY A 105 -1.41 -2.48 6.99
CA GLY A 105 -1.65 -3.48 5.95
C GLY A 105 -3.01 -4.20 6.05
N ALA A 106 -3.38 -4.68 7.24
CA ALA A 106 -4.63 -5.40 7.44
C ALA A 106 -5.85 -4.53 7.10
N GLU A 107 -5.81 -3.27 7.49
CA GLU A 107 -6.86 -2.29 7.21
C GLU A 107 -6.95 -1.96 5.73
N ILE A 108 -5.81 -1.89 5.04
CA ILE A 108 -5.76 -1.67 3.59
C ILE A 108 -6.40 -2.85 2.86
N LEU A 109 -6.09 -4.09 3.28
CA LEU A 109 -6.72 -5.29 2.71
C LEU A 109 -8.23 -5.33 2.97
N SER A 110 -8.68 -4.94 4.16
CA SER A 110 -10.10 -4.81 4.48
C SER A 110 -10.78 -3.76 3.61
N SER A 111 -10.12 -2.63 3.39
CA SER A 111 -10.63 -1.59 2.50
C SER A 111 -10.78 -2.10 1.07
N PHE A 112 -9.80 -2.87 0.59
CA PHE A 112 -9.86 -3.47 -0.74
C PHE A 112 -11.05 -4.43 -0.86
N ALA A 113 -11.25 -5.31 0.12
CA ALA A 113 -12.37 -6.24 0.14
C ALA A 113 -13.71 -5.49 0.10
N ASN A 114 -13.85 -4.42 0.87
CA ASN A 114 -15.06 -3.59 0.88
C ASN A 114 -15.30 -2.91 -0.47
N LEU A 115 -14.24 -2.43 -1.13
CA LEU A 115 -14.35 -1.83 -2.47
C LEU A 115 -14.79 -2.86 -3.50
N VAL A 116 -14.26 -4.08 -3.44
CA VAL A 116 -14.69 -5.19 -4.33
C VAL A 116 -16.17 -5.46 -4.16
N LEU A 117 -16.66 -5.55 -2.92
CA LEU A 117 -18.09 -5.75 -2.64
C LEU A 117 -18.95 -4.63 -3.19
N LYS A 118 -18.52 -3.38 -3.07
CA LYS A 118 -19.25 -2.24 -3.62
C LYS A 118 -19.36 -2.31 -5.15
N TYR A 119 -18.26 -2.65 -5.83
CA TYR A 119 -18.29 -2.79 -7.28
C TYR A 119 -19.17 -3.96 -7.72
N HIS A 120 -19.10 -5.08 -7.02
CA HIS A 120 -19.94 -6.24 -7.30
C HIS A 120 -21.43 -5.92 -7.14
N CYS A 121 -21.82 -5.24 -6.06
CA CYS A 121 -23.21 -4.84 -5.83
C CYS A 121 -23.73 -3.87 -6.90
N ARG A 122 -22.87 -3.03 -7.49
CA ARG A 122 -23.24 -2.15 -8.60
C ARG A 122 -23.59 -2.92 -9.87
N ASP A 123 -22.90 -4.01 -10.13
CA ASP A 123 -23.12 -4.83 -11.31
C ASP A 123 -24.43 -5.64 -11.21
N GLU A 124 -24.95 -5.84 -10.00
CA GLU A 124 -26.24 -6.51 -9.76
C GLU A 124 -27.46 -5.57 -9.84
N LEU A 125 -27.21 -4.28 -9.88
CA LEU A 125 -28.26 -3.27 -10.00
C LEU A 125 -28.49 -2.89 -11.47
#